data_f892c7ec8613dcf8c865e16c0e383e68
#
_entry.id   f892c7ec8613dcf8c865e16c0e383e68
#
_cell.length_a   1.000
_cell.length_b   1.000
_cell.length_c   1.000
_cell.angle_alpha   90.00
_cell.angle_beta   90.00
_cell.angle_gamma   90.00
#
_symmetry.space_group_name_H-M   'P 1'
#
loop_
_entity.id
_entity.type
_entity.pdbx_description
1 polymer ?
#
loop_
_entity_poly.entity_id
_entity_poly.type
_entity_poly.pdbx_seq_one_letter_code
_entity_poly.pdbx_strand_id
1 'polypeptide(L)'
;MSAGQPPSIAALFLIVFDRTRGYTIAWSRSLPGVDLEGIEFKCLPSGLHSVREDVVYFNHGAYAGVSAFAAVDADSEHRGRQFAAVGTLVKVHRREPLGHSWLCIETLQALAQASATTSDRFEALEEAWERLRVQPSASQSTKSDCPEGVDRLHGPGFVSGNNPALSLVNDLETLGPLLFALYREALLRKRILICSPAPVLPISHDLRPSSPDHRLISTPLFSVGLTDVGQLQAATKSWIACTTEKVLIEKRDLFDLVVDFPPDNGRSQHPWPEIRSADSRHIRATQRDARRFIGLQRELARHRRSARNPNNIKDGNIEEDKRPAGRREPILRSEDGLLSYSPSAVSTLVEPETWTAAAYHSLLWWASATDADEAESEESIADHALLQDITLPDLMTSDVSNEDPVLARRCDSQTVALMVRTYFRRWTERLITAIDQVVETHETQETGGYYCGFTGDDLRSMGLDEWSPSDRHFLRDFVWLHFATRIVFEGEEGWEICGVKVC
;
A
#
# COMPACT_ATOMS: atom_id res chain seq x y z
N MET A 1 -28.72 -4.71 -3.35
CA MET A 1 -27.28 -5.03 -3.43
C MET A 1 -26.97 -6.08 -2.40
N SER A 2 -26.54 -7.26 -2.78
CA SER A 2 -26.10 -8.27 -1.81
C SER A 2 -24.74 -7.84 -1.28
N ALA A 3 -24.69 -7.33 -0.04
CA ALA A 3 -23.44 -7.18 0.67
C ALA A 3 -22.70 -8.51 0.61
N GLY A 4 -21.40 -8.50 0.32
CA GLY A 4 -20.59 -9.71 0.26
C GLY A 4 -20.82 -10.52 1.54
N GLN A 5 -21.03 -11.80 1.41
CA GLN A 5 -21.29 -12.66 2.55
C GLN A 5 -20.00 -12.80 3.38
N PRO A 6 -20.04 -12.65 4.72
CA PRO A 6 -18.85 -12.81 5.55
C PRO A 6 -18.27 -14.22 5.39
N PRO A 7 -16.93 -14.37 5.48
CA PRO A 7 -16.27 -15.67 5.38
C PRO A 7 -16.63 -16.54 6.57
N SER A 8 -16.47 -17.86 6.42
CA SER A 8 -16.53 -18.78 7.55
C SER A 8 -15.38 -18.50 8.51
N ILE A 9 -15.70 -18.27 9.77
CA ILE A 9 -14.72 -17.99 10.80
C ILE A 9 -14.22 -19.28 11.47
N ALA A 10 -12.95 -19.29 11.87
CA ALA A 10 -12.31 -20.39 12.59
C ALA A 10 -12.37 -20.19 14.12
N ALA A 11 -12.46 -18.95 14.58
CA ALA A 11 -12.64 -18.59 15.97
C ALA A 11 -13.34 -17.25 16.12
N LEU A 12 -14.06 -17.07 17.23
CA LEU A 12 -14.60 -15.80 17.71
C LEU A 12 -14.26 -15.69 19.19
N PHE A 13 -13.79 -14.52 19.64
CA PHE A 13 -13.34 -14.33 21.03
C PHE A 13 -13.60 -12.91 21.51
N LEU A 14 -13.74 -12.78 22.83
CA LEU A 14 -13.87 -11.50 23.54
C LEU A 14 -12.70 -11.32 24.49
N ILE A 15 -12.01 -10.19 24.37
CA ILE A 15 -10.94 -9.75 25.25
C ILE A 15 -11.46 -8.61 26.14
N VAL A 16 -11.15 -8.71 27.42
CA VAL A 16 -11.43 -7.68 28.42
C VAL A 16 -10.21 -7.46 29.31
N PHE A 17 -10.19 -6.37 30.03
CA PHE A 17 -9.16 -6.12 31.04
C PHE A 17 -9.65 -6.59 32.43
N ASP A 18 -8.91 -7.58 32.98
CA ASP A 18 -9.06 -7.99 34.36
C ASP A 18 -8.03 -7.28 35.24
N ARG A 19 -8.46 -6.80 36.39
CA ARG A 19 -7.60 -6.00 37.31
C ARG A 19 -6.43 -6.78 37.87
N THR A 20 -6.57 -8.10 37.98
CA THR A 20 -5.58 -8.99 38.60
C THR A 20 -4.73 -9.72 37.57
N ARG A 21 -5.32 -10.02 36.40
CA ARG A 21 -4.70 -10.85 35.34
C ARG A 21 -4.26 -10.05 34.12
N GLY A 22 -4.72 -8.80 33.97
CA GLY A 22 -4.46 -7.99 32.79
C GLY A 22 -5.43 -8.31 31.67
N TYR A 23 -4.94 -8.35 30.43
CA TYR A 23 -5.74 -8.69 29.25
C TYR A 23 -6.05 -10.19 29.25
N THR A 24 -7.34 -10.53 29.17
CA THR A 24 -7.79 -11.93 29.25
C THR A 24 -8.89 -12.20 28.25
N ILE A 25 -8.92 -13.44 27.77
CA ILE A 25 -10.02 -13.97 26.98
C ILE A 25 -11.19 -14.25 27.95
N ALA A 26 -12.21 -13.41 27.92
CA ALA A 26 -13.40 -13.58 28.77
C ALA A 26 -14.38 -14.62 28.20
N TRP A 27 -14.40 -14.77 26.89
CA TRP A 27 -15.22 -15.75 26.19
C TRP A 27 -14.55 -16.11 24.85
N SER A 28 -14.70 -17.36 24.42
CA SER A 28 -14.24 -17.79 23.10
C SER A 28 -14.97 -19.02 22.60
N ARG A 29 -15.05 -19.12 21.27
CA ARG A 29 -15.42 -20.32 20.52
C ARG A 29 -14.42 -20.49 19.37
N SER A 30 -14.00 -21.72 19.15
CA SER A 30 -13.07 -22.04 18.06
C SER A 30 -13.36 -23.39 17.44
N LEU A 31 -12.97 -23.58 16.19
CA LEU A 31 -12.97 -24.89 15.55
C LEU A 31 -11.86 -25.78 16.18
N PRO A 32 -12.01 -27.11 16.13
CA PRO A 32 -10.99 -28.03 16.65
C PRO A 32 -9.60 -27.74 16.03
N GLY A 33 -8.59 -27.66 16.88
CA GLY A 33 -7.19 -27.42 16.46
C GLY A 33 -6.79 -25.97 16.26
N VAL A 34 -7.67 -25.00 16.53
CA VAL A 34 -7.33 -23.58 16.56
C VAL A 34 -6.84 -23.20 17.94
N ASP A 35 -5.58 -22.80 18.03
CA ASP A 35 -4.98 -22.28 19.24
C ASP A 35 -5.22 -20.76 19.35
N LEU A 36 -5.52 -20.29 20.55
CA LEU A 36 -5.76 -18.88 20.86
C LEU A 36 -4.72 -18.30 21.85
N GLU A 37 -3.67 -19.04 22.18
CA GLU A 37 -2.66 -18.59 23.13
C GLU A 37 -1.97 -17.31 22.65
N GLY A 38 -1.94 -16.29 23.49
CA GLY A 38 -1.30 -15.01 23.23
C GLY A 38 -2.08 -14.07 22.28
N ILE A 39 -3.30 -14.43 21.88
CA ILE A 39 -4.10 -13.61 20.96
C ILE A 39 -4.52 -12.29 21.62
N GLU A 40 -4.64 -12.26 22.95
CA GLU A 40 -4.99 -11.07 23.73
C GLU A 40 -3.96 -9.94 23.57
N PHE A 41 -2.73 -10.26 23.19
CA PHE A 41 -1.68 -9.26 22.96
C PHE A 41 -1.63 -8.74 21.50
N LYS A 42 -2.26 -9.45 20.57
CA LYS A 42 -2.22 -9.12 19.14
C LYS A 42 -3.46 -8.36 18.66
N CYS A 43 -4.59 -8.57 19.32
CA CYS A 43 -5.89 -8.09 18.88
C CYS A 43 -6.32 -6.74 19.50
N LEU A 44 -5.45 -6.13 20.29
CA LEU A 44 -5.72 -4.85 20.93
C LEU A 44 -4.99 -3.72 20.21
N PRO A 45 -5.61 -2.52 20.10
CA PRO A 45 -4.92 -1.38 19.55
C PRO A 45 -3.77 -0.94 20.46
N SER A 46 -2.71 -0.50 19.88
CA SER A 46 -1.65 0.15 20.61
C SER A 46 -2.14 1.55 21.07
N GLY A 47 -1.76 1.97 22.27
CA GLY A 47 -2.22 3.24 22.82
C GLY A 47 -3.69 3.23 23.27
N LEU A 48 -4.16 2.14 23.85
CA LEU A 48 -5.52 1.91 24.37
C LEU A 48 -6.15 3.10 25.12
N HIS A 49 -5.32 3.93 25.76
CA HIS A 49 -5.80 5.07 26.56
C HIS A 49 -6.22 6.29 25.71
N SER A 50 -5.76 6.35 24.46
CA SER A 50 -6.04 7.48 23.55
C SER A 50 -7.12 7.16 22.51
N VAL A 51 -7.44 5.88 22.32
CA VAL A 51 -8.36 5.40 21.27
C VAL A 51 -9.70 5.01 21.90
N ARG A 52 -10.82 5.40 21.29
CA ARG A 52 -12.18 4.98 21.72
C ARG A 52 -12.69 3.79 20.91
N GLU A 53 -12.37 3.76 19.62
CA GLU A 53 -12.75 2.70 18.70
C GLU A 53 -11.58 2.46 17.75
N ASP A 54 -11.32 1.20 17.42
CA ASP A 54 -10.28 0.83 16.45
C ASP A 54 -10.56 -0.55 15.84
N VAL A 55 -9.93 -0.81 14.70
CA VAL A 55 -9.94 -2.11 14.02
C VAL A 55 -8.50 -2.56 13.81
N VAL A 56 -8.15 -3.68 14.42
CA VAL A 56 -6.80 -4.24 14.37
C VAL A 56 -6.77 -5.46 13.50
N TYR A 57 -5.94 -5.45 12.46
CA TYR A 57 -5.61 -6.63 11.67
C TYR A 57 -4.32 -7.25 12.18
N PHE A 58 -4.28 -8.57 12.29
CA PHE A 58 -3.10 -9.29 12.77
C PHE A 58 -3.04 -10.70 12.20
N ASN A 59 -1.89 -11.35 12.33
CA ASN A 59 -1.73 -12.75 11.97
C ASN A 59 -1.58 -13.62 13.23
N HIS A 60 -2.26 -14.78 13.23
CA HIS A 60 -2.16 -15.77 14.30
C HIS A 60 -1.99 -17.18 13.71
N GLY A 61 -0.75 -17.66 13.69
CA GLY A 61 -0.42 -18.93 13.04
C GLY A 61 -0.77 -18.92 11.55
N ALA A 62 -1.66 -19.82 11.13
CA ALA A 62 -2.13 -19.95 9.75
C ALA A 62 -3.41 -19.16 9.46
N TYR A 63 -3.80 -18.25 10.35
CA TYR A 63 -5.04 -17.50 10.28
C TYR A 63 -4.78 -16.00 10.18
N ALA A 64 -5.63 -15.30 9.44
CA ALA A 64 -5.76 -13.85 9.51
C ALA A 64 -6.77 -13.50 10.60
N GLY A 65 -6.39 -12.58 11.47
CA GLY A 65 -7.24 -12.04 12.51
C GLY A 65 -7.70 -10.63 12.20
N VAL A 66 -8.92 -10.33 12.59
CA VAL A 66 -9.43 -8.97 12.69
C VAL A 66 -10.16 -8.82 14.01
N SER A 67 -9.92 -7.71 14.70
CA SER A 67 -10.54 -7.37 15.98
C SER A 67 -11.09 -5.97 15.94
N ALA A 68 -12.29 -5.78 16.47
CA ALA A 68 -12.88 -4.48 16.72
C ALA A 68 -12.77 -4.17 18.23
N PHE A 69 -12.26 -3.00 18.53
CA PHE A 69 -12.09 -2.48 19.89
C PHE A 69 -13.08 -1.35 20.14
N ALA A 70 -13.71 -1.37 21.32
CA ALA A 70 -14.56 -0.29 21.80
C ALA A 70 -14.27 0.00 23.27
N ALA A 71 -14.15 1.29 23.62
CA ALA A 71 -13.96 1.77 24.98
C ALA A 71 -15.04 2.77 25.34
N VAL A 72 -15.63 2.59 26.51
CA VAL A 72 -16.65 3.49 27.11
C VAL A 72 -16.11 4.09 28.38
N ASP A 73 -16.56 5.31 28.69
CA ASP A 73 -16.26 5.95 29.97
C ASP A 73 -16.96 5.18 31.09
N ALA A 74 -16.25 4.88 32.16
CA ALA A 74 -16.71 4.10 33.28
C ALA A 74 -16.30 4.78 34.60
N ASP A 75 -16.88 4.33 35.72
CA ASP A 75 -16.58 4.85 37.03
C ASP A 75 -15.11 4.66 37.45
N SER A 76 -14.70 5.38 38.48
CA SER A 76 -13.35 5.34 39.06
C SER A 76 -12.89 3.93 39.45
N GLU A 77 -13.82 3.02 39.70
CA GLU A 77 -13.54 1.60 39.93
C GLU A 77 -12.89 0.93 38.74
N HIS A 78 -13.19 1.36 37.50
CA HIS A 78 -12.62 0.85 36.23
C HIS A 78 -11.49 1.75 35.66
N ARG A 79 -10.81 2.53 36.52
CA ARG A 79 -9.79 3.51 36.10
C ARG A 79 -10.34 4.51 35.08
N GLY A 80 -11.63 4.82 35.13
CA GLY A 80 -12.32 5.76 34.26
C GLY A 80 -12.68 5.22 32.87
N ARG A 81 -12.31 3.98 32.54
CA ARG A 81 -12.64 3.36 31.23
C ARG A 81 -12.86 1.86 31.33
N GLN A 82 -13.93 1.40 30.71
CA GLN A 82 -14.15 -0.02 30.42
C GLN A 82 -14.04 -0.25 28.92
N PHE A 83 -13.40 -1.35 28.52
CA PHE A 83 -13.30 -1.68 27.11
C PHE A 83 -13.57 -3.17 26.85
N ALA A 84 -13.90 -3.44 25.61
CA ALA A 84 -14.01 -4.76 25.05
C ALA A 84 -13.38 -4.81 23.65
N ALA A 85 -12.70 -5.90 23.34
CA ALA A 85 -12.27 -6.19 21.98
C ALA A 85 -12.88 -7.53 21.55
N VAL A 86 -13.61 -7.53 20.45
CA VAL A 86 -14.18 -8.74 19.85
C VAL A 86 -13.44 -9.02 18.57
N GLY A 87 -12.83 -10.20 18.48
CA GLY A 87 -12.01 -10.57 17.33
C GLY A 87 -12.40 -11.92 16.76
N THR A 88 -12.02 -12.11 15.50
CA THR A 88 -12.24 -13.35 14.78
C THR A 88 -10.98 -13.80 14.03
N LEU A 89 -10.87 -15.11 13.79
CA LEU A 89 -9.85 -15.71 12.95
C LEU A 89 -10.49 -16.31 11.70
N VAL A 90 -9.88 -16.05 10.55
CA VAL A 90 -10.28 -16.57 9.25
C VAL A 90 -9.11 -17.30 8.61
N LYS A 91 -9.39 -18.43 7.93
CA LYS A 91 -8.34 -19.19 7.27
C LYS A 91 -7.75 -18.41 6.10
N VAL A 92 -6.42 -18.31 6.07
CA VAL A 92 -5.70 -17.58 5.03
C VAL A 92 -5.57 -18.42 3.77
N HIS A 93 -5.76 -17.79 2.63
CA HIS A 93 -5.40 -18.32 1.32
C HIS A 93 -4.23 -17.53 0.73
N ARG A 94 -3.33 -18.20 0.00
CA ARG A 94 -2.12 -17.55 -0.55
C ARG A 94 -2.39 -16.26 -1.34
N ARG A 95 -3.52 -16.19 -2.05
CA ARG A 95 -3.90 -15.01 -2.85
C ARG A 95 -4.65 -13.94 -2.06
N GLU A 96 -5.22 -14.31 -0.91
CA GLU A 96 -6.03 -13.45 -0.06
C GLU A 96 -5.56 -13.52 1.39
N PRO A 97 -4.54 -12.73 1.75
CA PRO A 97 -3.91 -12.81 3.08
C PRO A 97 -4.84 -12.42 4.23
N LEU A 98 -5.94 -11.72 3.96
CA LEU A 98 -6.95 -11.35 4.94
C LEU A 98 -8.17 -12.29 4.93
N GLY A 99 -8.28 -13.21 3.96
CA GLY A 99 -9.39 -14.15 3.86
C GLY A 99 -10.78 -13.49 3.88
N HIS A 100 -10.91 -12.24 3.42
CA HIS A 100 -12.12 -11.40 3.48
C HIS A 100 -12.60 -11.11 4.92
N SER A 101 -11.72 -11.16 5.92
CA SER A 101 -12.06 -10.92 7.34
C SER A 101 -12.70 -9.54 7.58
N TRP A 102 -12.40 -8.54 6.73
CA TRP A 102 -13.01 -7.21 6.81
C TRP A 102 -14.53 -7.19 6.67
N LEU A 103 -15.13 -8.22 6.06
CA LEU A 103 -16.59 -8.36 5.99
C LEU A 103 -17.24 -8.65 7.35
N CYS A 104 -16.45 -9.05 8.35
CA CYS A 104 -16.92 -9.26 9.72
C CYS A 104 -16.89 -7.97 10.54
N ILE A 105 -16.23 -6.90 10.11
CA ILE A 105 -15.94 -5.71 10.93
C ILE A 105 -17.20 -5.08 11.51
N GLU A 106 -18.24 -4.85 10.73
CA GLU A 106 -19.49 -4.23 11.23
C GLU A 106 -20.12 -5.06 12.35
N THR A 107 -20.12 -6.38 12.19
CA THR A 107 -20.61 -7.29 13.24
C THR A 107 -19.72 -7.23 14.49
N LEU A 108 -18.38 -7.25 14.31
CA LEU A 108 -17.45 -7.19 15.43
C LEU A 108 -17.51 -5.86 16.17
N GLN A 109 -17.67 -4.74 15.48
CA GLN A 109 -17.84 -3.41 16.08
C GLN A 109 -19.11 -3.34 16.92
N ALA A 110 -20.23 -3.84 16.39
CA ALA A 110 -21.48 -3.89 17.15
C ALA A 110 -21.36 -4.76 18.42
N LEU A 111 -20.71 -5.93 18.31
CA LEU A 111 -20.46 -6.81 19.44
C LEU A 111 -19.48 -6.20 20.46
N ALA A 112 -18.42 -5.53 20.02
CA ALA A 112 -17.47 -4.85 20.90
C ALA A 112 -18.15 -3.72 21.70
N GLN A 113 -18.94 -2.89 21.01
CA GLN A 113 -19.70 -1.81 21.64
C GLN A 113 -20.72 -2.35 22.66
N ALA A 114 -21.49 -3.37 22.30
CA ALA A 114 -22.40 -4.04 23.21
C ALA A 114 -21.67 -4.66 24.41
N SER A 115 -20.54 -5.31 24.18
CA SER A 115 -19.73 -5.96 25.21
C SER A 115 -19.04 -4.95 26.14
N ALA A 116 -18.76 -3.74 25.69
CA ALA A 116 -18.20 -2.67 26.52
C ALA A 116 -19.27 -2.04 27.46
N THR A 117 -20.55 -2.07 27.06
CA THR A 117 -21.63 -1.38 27.78
C THR A 117 -22.46 -2.29 28.71
N THR A 118 -22.57 -3.59 28.37
CA THR A 118 -23.51 -4.52 29.02
C THR A 118 -22.80 -5.66 29.74
N SER A 119 -23.32 -6.12 30.87
CA SER A 119 -22.80 -7.27 31.60
C SER A 119 -23.21 -8.61 30.99
N ASP A 120 -24.37 -8.67 30.33
CA ASP A 120 -24.89 -9.87 29.67
C ASP A 120 -24.53 -9.90 28.19
N ARG A 121 -23.23 -10.21 27.93
CA ARG A 121 -22.58 -10.06 26.60
C ARG A 121 -22.40 -11.38 25.85
N PHE A 122 -22.61 -12.51 26.53
CA PHE A 122 -22.23 -13.80 25.95
C PHE A 122 -23.28 -14.38 24.98
N GLU A 123 -24.56 -14.07 25.18
CA GLU A 123 -25.62 -14.57 24.30
C GLU A 123 -25.46 -14.05 22.85
N ALA A 124 -25.19 -12.74 22.69
CA ALA A 124 -24.97 -12.14 21.39
C ALA A 124 -23.72 -12.69 20.68
N LEU A 125 -22.67 -13.03 21.45
CA LEU A 125 -21.46 -13.66 20.92
C LEU A 125 -21.72 -15.09 20.46
N GLU A 126 -22.53 -15.87 21.20
CA GLU A 126 -22.90 -17.23 20.82
C GLU A 126 -23.75 -17.24 19.55
N GLU A 127 -24.72 -16.34 19.44
CA GLU A 127 -25.52 -16.18 18.23
C GLU A 127 -24.67 -15.80 17.02
N ALA A 128 -23.73 -14.87 17.19
CA ALA A 128 -22.82 -14.46 16.13
C ALA A 128 -21.89 -15.60 15.72
N TRP A 129 -21.40 -16.41 16.68
CA TRP A 129 -20.61 -17.60 16.38
C TRP A 129 -21.39 -18.60 15.52
N GLU A 130 -22.62 -18.97 15.93
CA GLU A 130 -23.44 -19.91 15.20
C GLU A 130 -23.73 -19.43 13.76
N ARG A 131 -23.95 -18.14 13.58
CA ARG A 131 -24.19 -17.54 12.25
C ARG A 131 -22.95 -17.52 11.37
N LEU A 132 -21.78 -17.18 11.92
CA LEU A 132 -20.56 -16.95 11.14
C LEU A 132 -19.73 -18.22 10.93
N ARG A 133 -19.81 -19.23 11.82
CA ARG A 133 -19.10 -20.50 11.66
C ARG A 133 -19.62 -21.36 10.52
N VAL A 134 -20.90 -21.23 10.17
CA VAL A 134 -21.56 -22.02 9.14
C VAL A 134 -21.47 -21.26 7.80
N GLN A 135 -20.70 -21.78 6.86
CA GLN A 135 -20.91 -21.41 5.47
C GLN A 135 -22.23 -22.07 5.02
N PRO A 136 -23.21 -21.31 4.51
CA PRO A 136 -24.20 -21.93 3.66
C PRO A 136 -23.43 -22.56 2.51
N SER A 137 -23.65 -23.85 2.30
CA SER A 137 -23.05 -24.62 1.22
C SER A 137 -23.32 -23.85 -0.08
N ALA A 138 -22.31 -23.14 -0.56
CA ALA A 138 -22.35 -22.58 -1.89
C ALA A 138 -22.50 -23.78 -2.81
N SER A 139 -23.72 -23.99 -3.29
CA SER A 139 -24.02 -24.89 -4.40
C SER A 139 -22.90 -24.69 -5.40
N GLN A 140 -22.20 -25.76 -5.68
CA GLN A 140 -21.11 -25.88 -6.62
C GLN A 140 -21.39 -25.00 -7.84
N SER A 141 -20.85 -23.79 -7.81
CA SER A 141 -20.79 -22.95 -9.00
C SER A 141 -19.85 -23.68 -9.94
N THR A 142 -20.41 -24.23 -10.96
CA THR A 142 -19.77 -24.75 -12.17
C THR A 142 -18.45 -24.03 -12.40
N LYS A 143 -17.42 -24.86 -12.63
CA LYS A 143 -16.13 -24.42 -13.18
C LYS A 143 -16.43 -23.54 -14.40
N SER A 144 -16.49 -22.24 -14.24
CA SER A 144 -16.36 -21.34 -15.35
C SER A 144 -14.87 -21.23 -15.61
N ASP A 145 -14.44 -21.73 -16.75
CA ASP A 145 -13.15 -21.46 -17.38
C ASP A 145 -13.06 -19.94 -17.63
N CYS A 146 -12.72 -19.19 -16.59
CA CYS A 146 -12.27 -17.82 -16.76
C CYS A 146 -10.78 -17.88 -17.10
N PRO A 147 -10.33 -17.18 -18.16
CA PRO A 147 -8.93 -17.15 -18.54
C PRO A 147 -8.08 -16.70 -17.35
N GLU A 148 -6.98 -17.41 -17.11
CA GLU A 148 -5.99 -17.11 -16.10
C GLU A 148 -5.46 -15.70 -16.36
N GLY A 149 -5.79 -14.75 -15.51
CA GLY A 149 -5.27 -13.38 -15.61
C GLY A 149 -6.23 -12.27 -15.18
N VAL A 150 -7.52 -12.54 -15.03
CA VAL A 150 -8.45 -11.54 -14.50
C VAL A 150 -8.43 -11.62 -12.97
N ASP A 151 -7.75 -10.67 -12.36
CA ASP A 151 -7.71 -10.50 -10.90
C ASP A 151 -9.15 -10.50 -10.35
N ARG A 152 -9.42 -11.39 -9.40
CA ARG A 152 -10.69 -11.42 -8.65
C ARG A 152 -10.89 -10.21 -7.72
N LEU A 153 -10.34 -9.05 -8.10
CA LEU A 153 -10.62 -7.75 -7.48
C LEU A 153 -12.13 -7.38 -7.59
N HIS A 154 -12.86 -8.10 -8.42
CA HIS A 154 -14.23 -7.82 -8.80
C HIS A 154 -15.25 -8.65 -8.01
N GLY A 155 -14.84 -9.34 -6.94
CA GLY A 155 -15.77 -10.07 -6.08
C GLY A 155 -16.68 -9.13 -5.27
N PRO A 156 -17.86 -9.60 -4.88
CA PRO A 156 -18.84 -8.82 -4.10
C PRO A 156 -18.27 -8.24 -2.78
N GLY A 157 -17.15 -8.78 -2.28
CA GLY A 157 -16.45 -8.28 -1.10
C GLY A 157 -15.70 -6.96 -1.29
N PHE A 158 -15.41 -6.54 -2.54
CA PHE A 158 -14.72 -5.27 -2.78
C PHE A 158 -15.60 -4.05 -2.48
N VAL A 159 -16.91 -4.21 -2.52
CA VAL A 159 -17.90 -3.15 -2.30
C VAL A 159 -18.08 -2.79 -0.81
N SER A 160 -17.53 -3.58 0.11
CA SER A 160 -17.61 -3.28 1.54
C SER A 160 -16.79 -2.04 1.89
N GLY A 161 -17.40 -1.09 2.61
CA GLY A 161 -16.73 0.13 3.08
C GLY A 161 -15.55 -0.12 4.02
N ASN A 162 -15.40 -1.34 4.53
CA ASN A 162 -14.34 -1.76 5.43
C ASN A 162 -13.21 -2.52 4.72
N ASN A 163 -13.18 -2.53 3.38
CA ASN A 163 -12.09 -3.16 2.65
C ASN A 163 -10.79 -2.38 2.86
N PRO A 164 -9.71 -3.01 3.36
CA PRO A 164 -8.44 -2.32 3.61
C PRO A 164 -7.85 -1.64 2.37
N ALA A 165 -8.08 -2.18 1.17
CA ALA A 165 -7.61 -1.57 -0.07
C ALA A 165 -8.13 -0.14 -0.29
N LEU A 166 -9.18 0.28 0.42
CA LEU A 166 -9.67 1.67 0.38
C LEU A 166 -8.71 2.65 1.07
N SER A 167 -7.85 2.17 1.97
CA SER A 167 -6.84 3.00 2.62
C SER A 167 -5.74 3.45 1.66
N LEU A 168 -5.53 2.73 0.55
CA LEU A 168 -4.48 3.02 -0.44
C LEU A 168 -4.51 4.46 -0.96
N VAL A 169 -5.69 5.05 -1.03
CA VAL A 169 -5.84 6.47 -1.42
C VAL A 169 -5.24 7.39 -0.37
N ASN A 170 -5.52 7.12 0.90
CA ASN A 170 -4.95 7.88 2.02
C ASN A 170 -3.45 7.62 2.15
N ASP A 171 -3.01 6.38 1.91
CA ASP A 171 -1.60 6.01 1.92
C ASP A 171 -0.81 6.73 0.82
N LEU A 172 -1.41 6.87 -0.37
CA LEU A 172 -0.85 7.66 -1.46
C LEU A 172 -0.70 9.14 -1.08
N GLU A 173 -1.69 9.71 -0.40
CA GLU A 173 -1.65 11.10 0.07
C GLU A 173 -0.63 11.28 1.20
N THR A 174 -0.50 10.32 2.10
CA THR A 174 0.36 10.39 3.28
C THR A 174 1.84 10.11 2.97
N LEU A 175 2.13 9.14 2.08
CA LEU A 175 3.48 8.79 1.65
C LEU A 175 3.98 9.67 0.51
N GLY A 176 3.08 10.22 -0.29
CA GLY A 176 3.46 11.02 -1.44
C GLY A 176 4.33 10.25 -2.43
N PRO A 177 5.37 10.88 -3.00
CA PRO A 177 6.28 10.22 -3.94
C PRO A 177 7.10 9.08 -3.30
N LEU A 178 7.24 9.06 -1.96
CA LEU A 178 7.92 7.98 -1.25
C LEU A 178 7.22 6.61 -1.41
N LEU A 179 5.93 6.59 -1.76
CA LEU A 179 5.20 5.36 -2.04
C LEU A 179 5.88 4.54 -3.15
N PHE A 180 6.42 5.20 -4.18
CA PHE A 180 7.12 4.53 -5.28
C PHE A 180 8.46 3.92 -4.82
N ALA A 181 9.22 4.66 -4.00
CA ALA A 181 10.45 4.15 -3.42
C ALA A 181 10.16 2.94 -2.52
N LEU A 182 9.16 3.04 -1.64
CA LEU A 182 8.75 1.96 -0.77
C LEU A 182 8.27 0.72 -1.54
N TYR A 183 7.55 0.93 -2.64
CA TYR A 183 7.10 -0.16 -3.51
C TYR A 183 8.27 -0.89 -4.18
N ARG A 184 9.31 -0.17 -4.66
CA ARG A 184 10.54 -0.79 -5.18
C ARG A 184 11.22 -1.66 -4.11
N GLU A 185 11.30 -1.19 -2.87
CA GLU A 185 11.89 -1.94 -1.77
C GLU A 185 11.06 -3.22 -1.43
N ALA A 186 9.74 -3.15 -1.58
CA ALA A 186 8.87 -4.32 -1.46
C ALA A 186 9.09 -5.34 -2.60
N LEU A 187 9.33 -4.87 -3.83
CA LEU A 187 9.71 -5.72 -4.97
C LEU A 187 11.06 -6.41 -4.75
N LEU A 188 11.99 -5.77 -4.05
CA LEU A 188 13.26 -6.38 -3.61
C LEU A 188 13.11 -7.35 -2.44
N ARG A 189 11.89 -7.64 -2.01
CA ARG A 189 11.55 -8.59 -0.95
C ARG A 189 12.21 -8.27 0.38
N LYS A 190 12.37 -7.00 0.71
CA LYS A 190 12.91 -6.55 1.99
C LYS A 190 11.90 -6.75 3.12
N ARG A 191 12.42 -6.90 4.34
CA ARG A 191 11.63 -6.89 5.57
C ARG A 191 11.34 -5.44 5.93
N ILE A 192 10.09 -5.02 5.83
CA ILE A 192 9.68 -3.61 5.97
C ILE A 192 8.86 -3.44 7.25
N LEU A 193 9.34 -2.63 8.17
CA LEU A 193 8.64 -2.23 9.39
C LEU A 193 8.08 -0.82 9.23
N ILE A 194 6.77 -0.67 9.37
CA ILE A 194 6.08 0.62 9.29
C ILE A 194 5.65 1.03 10.69
N CYS A 195 6.24 2.09 11.22
CA CYS A 195 5.88 2.65 12.51
C CYS A 195 4.99 3.87 12.31
N SER A 196 3.73 3.77 12.71
CA SER A 196 2.74 4.84 12.61
C SER A 196 2.06 5.08 13.96
N PRO A 197 1.56 6.30 14.25
CA PRO A 197 0.66 6.50 15.38
C PRO A 197 -0.62 5.66 15.22
N ALA A 198 -1.32 5.39 16.32
CA ALA A 198 -2.62 4.73 16.26
C ALA A 198 -3.69 5.67 15.65
N PRO A 199 -4.66 5.16 14.87
CA PRO A 199 -4.87 3.76 14.49
C PRO A 199 -3.83 3.25 13.48
N VAL A 200 -3.48 1.98 13.57
CA VAL A 200 -2.51 1.37 12.65
C VAL A 200 -3.15 1.15 11.29
N LEU A 201 -2.63 1.82 10.28
CA LEU A 201 -3.10 1.70 8.91
C LEU A 201 -2.72 0.32 8.31
N PRO A 202 -3.59 -0.32 7.53
CA PRO A 202 -3.30 -1.61 6.89
C PRO A 202 -2.39 -1.49 5.64
N ILE A 203 -1.46 -0.54 5.62
CA ILE A 203 -0.52 -0.25 4.51
C ILE A 203 0.22 -1.52 4.05
N SER A 204 0.48 -2.45 4.97
CA SER A 204 1.13 -3.73 4.66
C SER A 204 0.36 -4.58 3.64
N HIS A 205 -0.96 -4.41 3.52
CA HIS A 205 -1.78 -5.05 2.52
C HIS A 205 -1.60 -4.39 1.15
N ASP A 206 -1.51 -3.08 1.12
CA ASP A 206 -1.57 -2.29 -0.11
C ASP A 206 -0.22 -2.23 -0.83
N LEU A 207 0.88 -2.28 -0.07
CA LEU A 207 2.25 -2.37 -0.60
C LEU A 207 2.61 -3.74 -1.16
N ARG A 208 1.76 -4.74 -0.99
CA ARG A 208 2.00 -6.07 -1.53
C ARG A 208 1.95 -6.02 -3.05
N PRO A 209 3.06 -6.38 -3.76
CA PRO A 209 3.06 -6.41 -5.21
C PRO A 209 1.94 -7.32 -5.74
N SER A 210 1.07 -6.75 -6.57
CA SER A 210 0.00 -7.48 -7.24
C SER A 210 0.54 -8.09 -8.53
N SER A 211 1.35 -9.14 -8.42
CA SER A 211 1.89 -9.86 -9.56
C SER A 211 1.36 -11.29 -9.62
N PRO A 212 1.12 -11.86 -10.81
CA PRO A 212 0.88 -13.29 -10.96
C PRO A 212 2.10 -14.12 -10.54
N ASP A 213 3.30 -13.55 -10.59
CA ASP A 213 4.52 -14.23 -10.13
C ASP A 213 4.59 -14.27 -8.60
N HIS A 214 4.40 -15.46 -8.05
CA HIS A 214 4.46 -15.73 -6.61
C HIS A 214 5.82 -15.40 -5.97
N ARG A 215 6.88 -15.26 -6.78
CA ARG A 215 8.21 -14.92 -6.29
C ARG A 215 8.30 -13.46 -5.82
N LEU A 216 7.41 -12.59 -6.27
CA LEU A 216 7.40 -11.16 -5.93
C LEU A 216 6.61 -10.83 -4.65
N ILE A 217 5.98 -11.82 -4.01
CA ILE A 217 5.02 -11.57 -2.94
C ILE A 217 5.70 -11.57 -1.58
N SER A 218 5.68 -10.42 -0.89
CA SER A 218 6.00 -10.29 0.54
C SER A 218 4.82 -10.73 1.41
N THR A 219 5.10 -11.30 2.59
CA THR A 219 4.07 -11.72 3.54
C THR A 219 3.58 -10.51 4.35
N PRO A 220 2.33 -10.09 4.25
CA PRO A 220 1.81 -9.05 5.14
C PRO A 220 1.61 -9.62 6.54
N LEU A 221 2.23 -9.00 7.54
CA LEU A 221 2.08 -9.38 8.94
C LEU A 221 1.09 -8.49 9.69
N PHE A 222 0.67 -7.38 9.07
CA PHE A 222 -0.24 -6.39 9.64
C PHE A 222 0.31 -5.78 10.93
N SER A 223 -0.49 -5.73 12.01
CA SER A 223 -0.05 -5.21 13.31
C SER A 223 0.87 -6.20 14.02
N VAL A 224 2.04 -5.71 14.45
CA VAL A 224 3.02 -6.45 15.23
C VAL A 224 3.44 -5.66 16.47
N GLY A 225 3.74 -6.37 17.54
CA GLY A 225 4.19 -5.80 18.81
C GLY A 225 5.44 -6.48 19.36
N LEU A 226 5.80 -6.13 20.60
CA LEU A 226 6.96 -6.73 21.30
C LEU A 226 6.86 -8.25 21.44
N THR A 227 5.66 -8.80 21.53
CA THR A 227 5.42 -10.24 21.61
C THR A 227 5.78 -10.98 20.34
N ASP A 228 5.82 -10.29 19.20
CA ASP A 228 6.12 -10.87 17.90
C ASP A 228 7.61 -10.85 17.55
N VAL A 229 8.48 -10.26 18.38
CA VAL A 229 9.92 -10.13 18.11
C VAL A 229 10.56 -11.47 17.76
N GLY A 230 10.25 -12.53 18.50
CA GLY A 230 10.77 -13.88 18.21
C GLY A 230 10.33 -14.40 16.84
N GLN A 231 9.09 -14.13 16.44
CA GLN A 231 8.57 -14.51 15.13
C GLN A 231 9.23 -13.68 14.00
N LEU A 232 9.43 -12.39 14.22
CA LEU A 232 10.08 -11.50 13.26
C LEU A 232 11.55 -11.88 13.04
N GLN A 233 12.27 -12.23 14.11
CA GLN A 233 13.66 -12.71 14.04
C GLN A 233 13.79 -14.05 13.32
N ALA A 234 12.85 -14.97 13.56
CA ALA A 234 12.83 -16.28 12.92
C ALA A 234 12.39 -16.26 11.47
N ALA A 235 11.81 -15.14 11.00
CA ALA A 235 11.29 -15.04 9.64
C ALA A 235 12.42 -14.97 8.61
N THR A 236 12.54 -16.01 7.79
CA THR A 236 13.50 -16.11 6.69
C THR A 236 12.99 -15.48 5.38
N LYS A 237 11.70 -15.16 5.30
CA LYS A 237 11.05 -14.58 4.13
C LYS A 237 10.82 -13.10 4.34
N SER A 238 10.68 -12.37 3.23
CA SER A 238 10.27 -10.97 3.25
C SER A 238 8.89 -10.79 3.87
N TRP A 239 8.72 -9.70 4.60
CA TRP A 239 7.46 -9.34 5.23
C TRP A 239 7.29 -7.83 5.28
N ILE A 240 6.03 -7.41 5.40
CA ILE A 240 5.65 -6.03 5.64
C ILE A 240 4.76 -6.00 6.87
N ALA A 241 5.17 -5.29 7.91
CA ALA A 241 4.49 -5.21 9.19
C ALA A 241 4.30 -3.76 9.62
N CYS A 242 3.22 -3.51 10.36
CA CYS A 242 2.90 -2.21 10.94
C CYS A 242 2.97 -2.28 12.46
N THR A 243 3.46 -1.22 13.08
CA THR A 243 3.55 -1.12 14.54
C THR A 243 3.33 0.32 15.00
N THR A 244 2.89 0.48 16.25
CA THR A 244 2.95 1.79 16.93
C THR A 244 4.09 1.84 17.95
N GLU A 245 4.77 0.72 18.17
CA GLU A 245 5.80 0.57 19.20
C GLU A 245 7.16 1.02 18.69
N LYS A 246 7.52 2.28 18.97
CA LYS A 246 8.80 2.87 18.55
C LYS A 246 10.03 2.11 19.02
N VAL A 247 9.92 1.34 20.10
CA VAL A 247 11.04 0.49 20.58
C VAL A 247 11.45 -0.59 19.59
N LEU A 248 10.56 -1.00 18.68
CA LEU A 248 10.89 -1.95 17.61
C LEU A 248 11.83 -1.35 16.56
N ILE A 249 11.80 -0.03 16.38
CA ILE A 249 12.72 0.68 15.46
C ILE A 249 14.18 0.58 15.95
N GLU A 250 14.40 0.50 17.26
CA GLU A 250 15.74 0.38 17.83
C GLU A 250 16.37 -1.01 17.61
N LYS A 251 15.55 -2.01 17.28
CA LYS A 251 15.99 -3.38 17.00
C LYS A 251 16.28 -3.57 15.50
N ARG A 252 17.39 -3.04 15.04
CA ARG A 252 17.77 -2.97 13.62
C ARG A 252 18.00 -4.34 12.95
N ASP A 253 18.15 -5.40 13.71
CA ASP A 253 18.26 -6.77 13.24
C ASP A 253 16.92 -7.36 12.75
N LEU A 254 15.80 -6.77 13.16
CA LEU A 254 14.48 -7.25 12.79
C LEU A 254 14.12 -6.97 11.33
N PHE A 255 14.51 -5.83 10.81
CA PHE A 255 14.07 -5.32 9.52
C PHE A 255 15.24 -4.89 8.63
N ASP A 256 14.99 -4.80 7.35
CA ASP A 256 15.91 -4.22 6.37
C ASP A 256 15.60 -2.73 6.14
N LEU A 257 14.32 -2.37 6.32
CA LEU A 257 13.81 -1.04 6.11
C LEU A 257 12.79 -0.66 7.18
N VAL A 258 12.83 0.59 7.64
CA VAL A 258 11.82 1.19 8.51
C VAL A 258 11.21 2.42 7.87
N VAL A 259 9.89 2.54 7.98
CA VAL A 259 9.11 3.75 7.66
C VAL A 259 8.63 4.34 8.98
N ASP A 260 9.11 5.51 9.36
CA ASP A 260 8.75 6.17 10.62
C ASP A 260 7.83 7.37 10.33
N PHE A 261 6.56 7.25 10.72
CA PHE A 261 5.59 8.31 10.58
C PHE A 261 5.74 9.32 11.72
N PRO A 262 5.66 10.63 11.42
CA PRO A 262 5.72 11.64 12.45
C PRO A 262 4.52 11.50 13.41
N PRO A 263 4.69 11.86 14.70
CA PRO A 263 3.58 11.88 15.64
C PRO A 263 2.56 12.93 15.22
N ASP A 264 1.27 12.61 15.35
CA ASP A 264 0.13 13.48 14.97
C ASP A 264 -0.08 14.63 15.99
N ASN A 265 0.96 15.37 16.31
CA ASN A 265 0.92 16.42 17.33
C ASN A 265 0.73 17.84 16.75
N GLY A 266 0.57 17.97 15.43
CA GLY A 266 0.50 19.28 14.76
C GLY A 266 1.73 20.16 14.92
N ARG A 267 2.80 19.65 15.55
CA ARG A 267 4.07 20.35 15.85
C ARG A 267 5.28 19.78 15.12
N SER A 268 5.08 18.77 14.28
CA SER A 268 6.22 18.21 13.54
C SER A 268 6.72 19.20 12.50
N GLN A 269 8.03 19.48 12.52
CA GLN A 269 8.68 20.28 11.48
C GLN A 269 8.69 19.54 10.13
N HIS A 270 8.53 18.22 10.15
CA HIS A 270 8.48 17.35 8.98
C HIS A 270 7.16 16.56 8.99
N PRO A 271 6.15 16.97 8.18
CA PRO A 271 4.84 16.30 8.14
C PRO A 271 4.89 14.95 7.42
N TRP A 272 6.02 14.60 6.81
CA TRP A 272 6.21 13.41 5.98
C TRP A 272 6.91 12.29 6.74
N PRO A 273 6.59 11.00 6.44
CA PRO A 273 7.32 9.88 6.98
C PRO A 273 8.77 9.86 6.47
N GLU A 274 9.65 9.31 7.29
CA GLU A 274 11.03 9.03 6.92
C GLU A 274 11.19 7.55 6.60
N ILE A 275 11.86 7.25 5.49
CA ILE A 275 12.25 5.89 5.14
C ILE A 275 13.74 5.74 5.37
N ARG A 276 14.12 4.76 6.19
CA ARG A 276 15.52 4.47 6.52
C ARG A 276 15.81 2.97 6.41
N SER A 277 16.97 2.62 5.89
CA SER A 277 17.48 1.26 5.96
C SER A 277 18.02 0.94 7.38
N ALA A 278 18.23 -0.34 7.68
CA ALA A 278 18.75 -0.80 8.97
C ALA A 278 20.10 -0.17 9.32
N ASP A 279 20.92 0.18 8.33
CA ASP A 279 22.19 0.91 8.46
C ASP A 279 22.01 2.44 8.54
N SER A 280 20.79 2.92 8.73
CA SER A 280 20.41 4.34 8.88
C SER A 280 20.58 5.19 7.62
N ARG A 281 20.72 4.62 6.45
CA ARG A 281 20.71 5.35 5.19
C ARG A 281 19.28 5.79 4.87
N HIS A 282 19.09 7.08 4.60
CA HIS A 282 17.79 7.60 4.16
C HIS A 282 17.48 7.16 2.73
N ILE A 283 16.27 6.70 2.51
CA ILE A 283 15.74 6.36 1.20
C ILE A 283 14.79 7.47 0.77
N ARG A 284 14.99 7.97 -0.43
CA ARG A 284 14.23 9.07 -1.02
C ARG A 284 13.58 8.60 -2.31
N ALA A 285 12.55 9.32 -2.71
CA ALA A 285 11.96 9.19 -4.03
C ALA A 285 12.90 9.75 -5.10
N THR A 286 12.85 9.24 -6.31
CA THR A 286 13.60 9.80 -7.43
C THR A 286 12.87 11.00 -8.04
N GLN A 287 13.53 11.77 -8.91
CA GLN A 287 12.87 12.85 -9.64
C GLN A 287 11.73 12.29 -10.52
N ARG A 288 11.93 11.12 -11.08
CA ARG A 288 10.90 10.40 -11.84
C ARG A 288 9.68 10.03 -11.00
N ASP A 289 9.89 9.56 -9.77
CA ASP A 289 8.80 9.27 -8.83
C ASP A 289 7.98 10.52 -8.49
N ALA A 290 8.63 11.66 -8.32
CA ALA A 290 7.95 12.92 -8.05
C ALA A 290 7.06 13.34 -9.24
N ARG A 291 7.56 13.24 -10.48
CA ARG A 291 6.78 13.53 -11.69
C ARG A 291 5.58 12.58 -11.83
N ARG A 292 5.79 11.27 -11.61
CA ARG A 292 4.74 10.26 -11.61
C ARG A 292 3.66 10.52 -10.57
N PHE A 293 4.07 10.86 -9.37
CA PHE A 293 3.13 11.15 -8.29
C PHE A 293 2.20 12.31 -8.66
N ILE A 294 2.77 13.40 -9.21
CA ILE A 294 1.99 14.55 -9.66
C ILE A 294 1.03 14.15 -10.80
N GLY A 295 1.51 13.36 -11.77
CA GLY A 295 0.69 12.83 -12.86
C GLY A 295 -0.47 11.99 -12.35
N LEU A 296 -0.19 11.05 -11.47
CA LEU A 296 -1.20 10.18 -10.85
C LEU A 296 -2.24 10.98 -10.07
N GLN A 297 -1.84 11.95 -9.25
CA GLN A 297 -2.76 12.80 -8.53
C GLN A 297 -3.69 13.60 -9.47
N ARG A 298 -3.17 14.14 -10.57
CA ARG A 298 -3.97 14.85 -11.57
C ARG A 298 -5.03 13.95 -12.20
N GLU A 299 -4.68 12.72 -12.54
CA GLU A 299 -5.63 11.77 -13.11
C GLU A 299 -6.71 11.36 -12.11
N LEU A 300 -6.33 11.07 -10.87
CA LEU A 300 -7.28 10.76 -9.81
C LEU A 300 -8.24 11.95 -9.54
N ALA A 301 -7.73 13.17 -9.56
CA ALA A 301 -8.55 14.37 -9.42
C ALA A 301 -9.52 14.57 -10.61
N ARG A 302 -9.07 14.31 -11.86
CA ARG A 302 -9.94 14.31 -13.04
C ARG A 302 -11.08 13.31 -12.89
N HIS A 303 -10.74 12.08 -12.47
CA HIS A 303 -11.73 11.04 -12.28
C HIS A 303 -12.78 11.43 -11.23
N ARG A 304 -12.34 11.96 -10.07
CA ARG A 304 -13.24 12.46 -9.02
C ARG A 304 -14.16 13.60 -9.50
N ARG A 305 -13.67 14.51 -10.36
CA ARG A 305 -14.47 15.59 -10.94
C ARG A 305 -15.50 15.07 -11.93
N SER A 306 -15.11 14.13 -12.80
CA SER A 306 -15.99 13.50 -13.78
C SER A 306 -17.12 12.74 -13.10
N ALA A 307 -16.84 12.00 -12.04
CA ALA A 307 -17.84 11.28 -11.25
C ALA A 307 -18.83 12.22 -10.54
N ARG A 308 -18.40 13.42 -10.14
CA ARG A 308 -19.27 14.42 -9.47
C ARG A 308 -20.16 15.20 -10.42
N ASN A 309 -19.80 15.33 -11.70
CA ASN A 309 -20.55 16.14 -12.68
C ASN A 309 -20.63 15.46 -14.06
N PRO A 310 -21.42 14.37 -14.19
CA PRO A 310 -21.52 13.60 -15.43
C PRO A 310 -22.14 14.37 -16.59
N ASN A 311 -22.82 15.49 -16.32
CA ASN A 311 -23.48 16.30 -17.36
C ASN A 311 -22.55 17.27 -18.09
N ASN A 312 -21.34 17.51 -17.60
CA ASN A 312 -20.40 18.47 -18.21
C ASN A 312 -19.52 17.84 -19.33
N ILE A 313 -19.68 16.53 -19.59
CA ILE A 313 -18.91 15.82 -20.63
C ILE A 313 -19.46 16.09 -22.05
N LYS A 314 -20.67 16.66 -22.18
CA LYS A 314 -21.34 16.87 -23.49
C LYS A 314 -20.90 18.09 -24.26
N ASP A 315 -20.27 19.05 -23.60
CA ASP A 315 -19.73 20.22 -24.30
C ASP A 315 -18.21 20.09 -24.40
N GLY A 316 -17.74 19.66 -25.56
CA GLY A 316 -16.34 19.41 -25.91
C GLY A 316 -15.44 20.66 -25.96
N ASN A 317 -15.61 21.57 -25.02
CA ASN A 317 -14.67 22.66 -24.77
C ASN A 317 -13.82 22.29 -23.54
N ILE A 318 -12.79 21.49 -23.78
CA ILE A 318 -11.62 21.50 -22.92
C ILE A 318 -10.97 22.87 -23.16
N GLU A 319 -11.24 23.84 -22.30
CA GLU A 319 -10.34 24.97 -22.15
C GLU A 319 -9.00 24.38 -21.66
N GLU A 320 -8.12 24.05 -22.60
CA GLU A 320 -6.70 23.95 -22.35
C GLU A 320 -6.28 25.27 -21.69
N ASP A 321 -6.01 25.21 -20.40
CA ASP A 321 -5.40 26.29 -19.64
C ASP A 321 -4.01 26.58 -20.27
N LYS A 322 -4.01 27.35 -21.35
CA LYS A 322 -2.81 27.89 -22.00
C LYS A 322 -2.17 28.89 -21.06
N ARG A 323 -1.52 28.44 -20.02
CA ARG A 323 -0.60 29.26 -19.23
C ARG A 323 0.68 29.40 -20.03
N PRO A 324 1.17 30.63 -20.23
CA PRO A 324 2.41 30.86 -20.97
C PRO A 324 3.58 30.22 -20.25
N ALA A 325 4.35 29.40 -20.97
CA ALA A 325 5.63 28.88 -20.55
C ALA A 325 6.53 30.05 -20.14
N GLY A 326 6.82 30.19 -18.84
CA GLY A 326 7.74 31.24 -18.45
C GLY A 326 7.84 31.63 -17.00
N ARG A 327 7.23 30.92 -16.07
CA ARG A 327 7.54 31.13 -14.64
C ARG A 327 7.26 29.88 -13.84
N ARG A 328 8.31 29.22 -13.34
CA ARG A 328 8.22 28.20 -12.29
C ARG A 328 7.71 28.87 -11.02
N GLU A 329 6.40 28.99 -10.86
CA GLU A 329 5.82 29.34 -9.58
C GLU A 329 5.68 28.06 -8.74
N PRO A 330 6.00 28.15 -7.43
CA PRO A 330 5.81 27.01 -6.53
C PRO A 330 4.33 26.65 -6.53
N ILE A 331 4.07 25.35 -6.62
CA ILE A 331 2.71 24.78 -6.63
C ILE A 331 2.00 25.20 -5.35
N LEU A 332 1.18 26.23 -5.45
CA LEU A 332 0.34 26.72 -4.36
C LEU A 332 -0.98 25.95 -4.37
N ARG A 333 -1.50 25.74 -3.18
CA ARG A 333 -2.74 25.06 -2.86
C ARG A 333 -3.85 25.45 -3.82
N SER A 334 -4.26 24.52 -4.67
CA SER A 334 -5.46 24.64 -5.46
C SER A 334 -6.68 24.42 -4.57
N GLU A 335 -7.75 25.15 -4.77
CA GLU A 335 -9.03 25.00 -4.06
C GLU A 335 -9.67 23.61 -4.24
N ASP A 336 -9.09 22.77 -5.08
CA ASP A 336 -9.53 21.42 -5.45
C ASP A 336 -8.97 20.28 -4.56
N GLY A 337 -8.30 20.59 -3.44
CA GLY A 337 -7.82 19.57 -2.49
C GLY A 337 -6.59 18.79 -2.94
N LEU A 338 -5.90 19.22 -4.00
CA LEU A 338 -4.59 18.69 -4.38
C LEU A 338 -3.56 19.13 -3.34
N LEU A 339 -2.82 18.18 -2.76
CA LEU A 339 -1.75 18.48 -1.82
C LEU A 339 -0.69 19.33 -2.49
N SER A 340 -0.55 20.54 -2.02
CA SER A 340 0.45 21.50 -2.47
C SER A 340 1.74 21.22 -1.70
N TYR A 341 2.72 20.63 -2.38
CA TYR A 341 4.04 20.46 -1.81
C TYR A 341 4.82 21.77 -1.85
N SER A 342 5.28 22.24 -0.69
CA SER A 342 6.24 23.34 -0.70
C SER A 342 7.57 22.88 -1.32
N PRO A 343 8.30 23.72 -2.06
CA PRO A 343 9.60 23.35 -2.62
C PRO A 343 10.57 22.79 -1.59
N SER A 344 10.51 23.29 -0.35
CA SER A 344 11.32 22.80 0.78
C SER A 344 10.94 21.38 1.22
N ALA A 345 9.66 20.99 1.15
CA ALA A 345 9.23 19.63 1.46
C ALA A 345 9.67 18.65 0.38
N VAL A 346 9.56 19.02 -0.90
CA VAL A 346 10.01 18.18 -2.02
C VAL A 346 11.52 17.91 -1.92
N SER A 347 12.34 18.91 -1.56
CA SER A 347 13.78 18.73 -1.45
C SER A 347 14.21 17.74 -0.34
N THR A 348 13.36 17.47 0.65
CA THR A 348 13.63 16.48 1.70
C THR A 348 13.22 15.07 1.31
N LEU A 349 12.15 14.93 0.49
CA LEU A 349 11.57 13.66 0.09
C LEU A 349 12.19 13.07 -1.17
N VAL A 350 12.71 13.93 -2.05
CA VAL A 350 13.20 13.57 -3.37
C VAL A 350 14.73 13.69 -3.41
N GLU A 351 15.36 12.80 -4.15
CA GLU A 351 16.80 12.85 -4.40
C GLU A 351 17.17 14.19 -5.10
N PRO A 352 18.30 14.77 -4.74
CA PRO A 352 18.81 15.92 -5.49
C PRO A 352 19.11 15.50 -6.93
N GLU A 353 18.86 16.40 -7.87
CA GLU A 353 19.26 16.21 -9.26
C GLU A 353 20.78 16.00 -9.35
N THR A 354 21.21 14.96 -10.09
CA THR A 354 22.64 14.72 -10.27
C THR A 354 23.28 15.79 -11.17
N TRP A 355 24.58 16.06 -10.98
CA TRP A 355 25.29 17.01 -11.82
C TRP A 355 25.25 16.64 -13.31
N THR A 356 25.26 15.35 -13.62
CA THR A 356 25.14 14.84 -14.98
C THR A 356 23.77 15.13 -15.57
N ALA A 357 22.69 14.91 -14.81
CA ALA A 357 21.33 15.26 -15.21
C ALA A 357 21.19 16.78 -15.41
N ALA A 358 21.67 17.58 -14.46
CA ALA A 358 21.59 19.02 -14.54
C ALA A 358 22.38 19.58 -15.75
N ALA A 359 23.55 19.02 -16.04
CA ALA A 359 24.36 19.39 -17.20
C ALA A 359 23.66 18.99 -18.51
N TYR A 360 23.09 17.78 -18.58
CA TYR A 360 22.35 17.29 -19.74
C TYR A 360 21.10 18.14 -20.02
N HIS A 361 20.28 18.39 -19.02
CA HIS A 361 19.12 19.25 -19.16
C HIS A 361 19.46 20.69 -19.54
N SER A 362 20.59 21.22 -19.00
CA SER A 362 21.10 22.53 -19.40
C SER A 362 21.54 22.58 -20.84
N LEU A 363 22.19 21.52 -21.32
CA LEU A 363 22.63 21.40 -22.71
C LEU A 363 21.43 21.28 -23.66
N LEU A 364 20.45 20.46 -23.32
CA LEU A 364 19.22 20.32 -24.09
C LEU A 364 18.45 21.67 -24.16
N TRP A 365 18.32 22.35 -23.02
CA TRP A 365 17.69 23.67 -22.99
C TRP A 365 18.41 24.68 -23.91
N TRP A 366 19.74 24.58 -24.02
CA TRP A 366 20.52 25.45 -24.90
C TRP A 366 20.44 25.01 -26.39
N ALA A 367 20.39 23.72 -26.67
CA ALA A 367 20.44 23.15 -28.01
C ALA A 367 19.07 23.10 -28.68
N SER A 368 18.00 22.81 -27.93
CA SER A 368 16.63 22.74 -28.46
C SER A 368 15.64 22.78 -27.30
N ALA A 369 14.85 23.87 -27.21
CA ALA A 369 13.82 24.00 -26.18
C ALA A 369 12.66 22.98 -26.35
N THR A 370 12.61 22.24 -27.46
CA THR A 370 11.54 21.30 -27.80
C THR A 370 11.76 19.88 -27.26
N ASP A 371 13.00 19.40 -27.21
CA ASP A 371 13.28 17.99 -26.91
C ASP A 371 13.08 17.63 -25.43
N ALA A 372 13.26 18.60 -24.53
CA ALA A 372 12.99 18.38 -23.09
C ALA A 372 11.50 18.25 -22.80
N ASP A 373 10.66 19.04 -23.46
CA ASP A 373 9.20 18.99 -23.35
C ASP A 373 8.65 17.70 -24.00
N GLU A 374 9.30 17.18 -25.06
CA GLU A 374 8.92 15.93 -25.70
C GLU A 374 9.19 14.72 -24.80
N ALA A 375 10.37 14.63 -24.17
CA ALA A 375 10.71 13.54 -23.25
C ALA A 375 9.79 13.51 -22.02
N GLU A 376 9.48 14.67 -21.43
CA GLU A 376 8.52 14.78 -20.33
C GLU A 376 7.10 14.41 -20.78
N SER A 377 6.74 14.70 -22.02
CA SER A 377 5.47 14.31 -22.64
C SER A 377 5.39 12.80 -22.85
N GLU A 378 6.45 12.14 -23.35
CA GLU A 378 6.49 10.68 -23.52
C GLU A 378 6.38 9.93 -22.20
N GLU A 379 7.10 10.37 -21.16
CA GLU A 379 6.98 9.82 -19.83
C GLU A 379 5.54 9.94 -19.30
N SER A 380 4.91 11.09 -19.48
CA SER A 380 3.53 11.35 -19.06
C SER A 380 2.53 10.46 -19.81
N ILE A 381 2.71 10.29 -21.12
CA ILE A 381 1.88 9.41 -21.96
C ILE A 381 2.02 7.96 -21.48
N ALA A 382 3.24 7.52 -21.21
CA ALA A 382 3.50 6.16 -20.74
C ALA A 382 2.89 5.88 -19.36
N ASP A 383 2.90 6.85 -18.45
CA ASP A 383 2.26 6.72 -17.15
C ASP A 383 0.73 6.78 -17.26
N HIS A 384 0.19 7.62 -18.15
CA HIS A 384 -1.23 7.67 -18.42
C HIS A 384 -1.75 6.34 -19.00
N ALA A 385 -0.97 5.68 -19.86
CA ALA A 385 -1.32 4.37 -20.41
C ALA A 385 -1.49 3.30 -19.30
N LEU A 386 -0.81 3.42 -18.16
CA LEU A 386 -0.99 2.52 -17.03
C LEU A 386 -2.37 2.68 -16.36
N LEU A 387 -3.04 3.80 -16.58
CA LEU A 387 -4.37 4.12 -16.02
C LEU A 387 -5.51 3.97 -17.04
N GLN A 388 -5.21 3.71 -18.32
CA GLN A 388 -6.23 3.54 -19.35
C GLN A 388 -7.05 2.27 -19.14
N ASP A 389 -8.30 2.28 -19.59
CA ASP A 389 -9.23 1.15 -19.61
C ASP A 389 -9.49 0.48 -18.25
N ILE A 390 -9.35 1.25 -17.16
CA ILE A 390 -9.78 0.79 -15.85
C ILE A 390 -11.28 1.08 -15.72
N THR A 391 -12.11 0.14 -16.17
CA THR A 391 -13.55 0.20 -15.98
C THR A 391 -13.94 -0.62 -14.75
N LEU A 392 -14.76 -0.04 -13.87
CA LEU A 392 -15.49 -0.84 -12.90
C LEU A 392 -16.43 -1.80 -13.67
N PRO A 393 -16.51 -3.08 -13.28
CA PRO A 393 -17.44 -3.99 -13.92
C PRO A 393 -18.85 -3.42 -13.88
N ASP A 394 -19.60 -3.61 -14.95
CA ASP A 394 -20.97 -3.11 -15.18
C ASP A 394 -21.97 -3.41 -14.05
N LEU A 395 -21.62 -4.28 -13.11
CA LEU A 395 -22.38 -4.60 -11.90
C LEU A 395 -22.61 -3.41 -10.95
N MET A 396 -21.85 -2.31 -11.08
CA MET A 396 -21.99 -1.13 -10.23
C MET A 396 -22.74 0.03 -10.91
N THR A 397 -22.94 -0.03 -12.23
CA THR A 397 -23.52 1.11 -12.96
C THR A 397 -25.04 1.04 -13.15
N SER A 398 -25.67 -0.13 -12.89
CA SER A 398 -27.03 -0.34 -13.30
C SER A 398 -28.12 0.19 -12.35
N ASP A 399 -27.83 0.48 -11.06
CA ASP A 399 -28.89 0.85 -10.11
C ASP A 399 -28.52 1.84 -9.01
N VAL A 400 -27.39 2.54 -9.09
CA VAL A 400 -27.11 3.63 -8.15
C VAL A 400 -27.81 4.89 -8.66
N SER A 401 -29.06 5.05 -8.29
CA SER A 401 -29.74 6.34 -8.37
C SER A 401 -28.87 7.36 -7.62
N ASN A 402 -28.61 8.50 -8.24
CA ASN A 402 -27.82 9.63 -7.72
C ASN A 402 -28.36 10.26 -6.41
N GLU A 403 -29.19 9.55 -5.65
CA GLU A 403 -29.93 10.09 -4.53
C GLU A 403 -29.20 9.97 -3.19
N ASP A 404 -28.20 9.05 -3.06
CA ASP A 404 -27.46 8.91 -1.80
C ASP A 404 -26.01 9.37 -1.93
N PRO A 405 -25.64 10.55 -1.41
CA PRO A 405 -24.29 11.10 -1.50
C PRO A 405 -23.23 10.26 -0.77
N VAL A 406 -23.63 9.40 0.19
CA VAL A 406 -22.71 8.53 0.91
C VAL A 406 -22.32 7.33 0.03
N LEU A 407 -23.27 6.75 -0.69
CA LEU A 407 -23.02 5.67 -1.64
C LEU A 407 -22.17 6.15 -2.82
N ALA A 408 -22.46 7.34 -3.36
CA ALA A 408 -21.68 7.92 -4.44
C ALA A 408 -20.20 8.14 -4.03
N ARG A 409 -19.95 8.67 -2.82
CA ARG A 409 -18.57 8.84 -2.29
C ARG A 409 -17.84 7.49 -2.08
N ARG A 410 -18.55 6.44 -1.65
CA ARG A 410 -17.96 5.10 -1.49
C ARG A 410 -17.55 4.51 -2.83
N CYS A 411 -18.40 4.59 -3.85
CA CYS A 411 -18.07 4.13 -5.19
C CYS A 411 -16.87 4.89 -5.77
N ASP A 412 -16.77 6.19 -5.55
CA ASP A 412 -15.66 7.02 -6.00
C ASP A 412 -14.32 6.59 -5.34
N SER A 413 -14.32 6.39 -4.03
CA SER A 413 -13.12 5.92 -3.30
C SER A 413 -12.68 4.52 -3.73
N GLN A 414 -13.61 3.63 -4.01
CA GLN A 414 -13.32 2.28 -4.50
C GLN A 414 -12.69 2.30 -5.89
N THR A 415 -13.24 3.11 -6.79
CA THR A 415 -12.69 3.27 -8.13
C THR A 415 -11.27 3.82 -8.08
N VAL A 416 -11.03 4.83 -7.26
CA VAL A 416 -9.71 5.43 -7.08
C VAL A 416 -8.70 4.42 -6.50
N ALA A 417 -9.09 3.64 -5.49
CA ALA A 417 -8.24 2.59 -4.93
C ALA A 417 -7.88 1.51 -5.97
N LEU A 418 -8.87 1.12 -6.79
CA LEU A 418 -8.65 0.18 -7.89
C LEU A 418 -7.71 0.75 -8.95
N MET A 419 -7.85 2.03 -9.29
CA MET A 419 -6.96 2.72 -10.24
C MET A 419 -5.51 2.69 -9.74
N VAL A 420 -5.26 3.08 -8.49
CA VAL A 420 -3.92 3.10 -7.91
C VAL A 420 -3.31 1.69 -7.88
N ARG A 421 -4.08 0.69 -7.44
CA ARG A 421 -3.62 -0.69 -7.39
C ARG A 421 -3.29 -1.26 -8.78
N THR A 422 -4.15 -0.97 -9.76
CA THR A 422 -3.95 -1.41 -11.15
C THR A 422 -2.73 -0.71 -11.76
N TYR A 423 -2.51 0.57 -11.44
CA TYR A 423 -1.32 1.31 -11.86
C TYR A 423 -0.04 0.60 -11.42
N PHE A 424 0.11 0.28 -10.13
CA PHE A 424 1.30 -0.39 -9.60
C PHE A 424 1.47 -1.81 -10.18
N ARG A 425 0.37 -2.55 -10.38
CA ARG A 425 0.41 -3.85 -11.03
C ARG A 425 0.94 -3.76 -12.45
N ARG A 426 0.36 -2.89 -13.27
CA ARG A 426 0.77 -2.70 -14.68
C ARG A 426 2.21 -2.18 -14.78
N TRP A 427 2.61 -1.32 -13.84
CA TRP A 427 4.01 -0.91 -13.77
C TRP A 427 4.94 -2.08 -13.48
N THR A 428 4.61 -2.95 -12.54
CA THR A 428 5.40 -4.17 -12.26
C THR A 428 5.46 -5.09 -13.49
N GLU A 429 4.35 -5.32 -14.16
CA GLU A 429 4.29 -6.11 -15.40
C GLU A 429 5.16 -5.50 -16.50
N ARG A 430 5.10 -4.19 -16.69
CA ARG A 430 5.95 -3.45 -17.64
C ARG A 430 7.44 -3.59 -17.29
N LEU A 431 7.79 -3.42 -16.01
CA LEU A 431 9.17 -3.58 -15.54
C LEU A 431 9.72 -4.97 -15.87
N ILE A 432 8.97 -6.03 -15.53
CA ILE A 432 9.37 -7.41 -15.78
C ILE A 432 9.50 -7.66 -17.26
N THR A 433 8.51 -7.27 -18.07
CA THR A 433 8.54 -7.49 -19.53
C THR A 433 9.72 -6.78 -20.18
N ALA A 434 10.04 -5.57 -19.78
CA ALA A 434 11.18 -4.84 -20.34
C ALA A 434 12.52 -5.51 -19.96
N ILE A 435 12.64 -6.01 -18.72
CA ILE A 435 13.82 -6.75 -18.29
C ILE A 435 13.96 -8.06 -19.08
N ASP A 436 12.87 -8.82 -19.21
CA ASP A 436 12.87 -10.08 -20.00
C ASP A 436 13.38 -9.82 -21.43
N GLN A 437 12.88 -8.76 -22.08
CA GLN A 437 13.29 -8.40 -23.44
C GLN A 437 14.79 -8.10 -23.55
N VAL A 438 15.36 -7.33 -22.60
CA VAL A 438 16.79 -7.02 -22.60
C VAL A 438 17.63 -8.27 -22.34
N VAL A 439 17.24 -9.11 -21.37
CA VAL A 439 17.96 -10.33 -21.02
C VAL A 439 17.92 -11.35 -22.17
N GLU A 440 16.74 -11.57 -22.79
CA GLU A 440 16.59 -12.47 -23.94
C GLU A 440 17.42 -11.99 -25.15
N THR A 441 17.42 -10.66 -25.41
CA THR A 441 18.21 -10.09 -26.51
C THR A 441 19.70 -10.31 -26.29
N HIS A 442 20.17 -10.17 -25.05
CA HIS A 442 21.56 -10.39 -24.70
C HIS A 442 21.97 -11.87 -24.81
N GLU A 443 21.11 -12.80 -24.40
CA GLU A 443 21.37 -14.25 -24.52
C GLU A 443 21.48 -14.70 -25.98
N THR A 444 20.72 -14.09 -26.89
CA THR A 444 20.70 -14.44 -28.31
C THR A 444 21.92 -13.90 -29.07
N GLN A 445 22.61 -12.88 -28.57
CA GLN A 445 23.74 -12.25 -29.26
C GLN A 445 25.08 -12.97 -29.09
N GLU A 446 25.14 -14.11 -28.37
CA GLU A 446 26.38 -14.94 -28.17
C GLU A 446 27.63 -14.14 -27.77
N THR A 447 27.50 -12.91 -27.35
CA THR A 447 28.60 -12.11 -26.82
C THR A 447 28.95 -12.69 -25.43
N GLY A 448 30.03 -13.46 -25.36
CA GLY A 448 30.51 -14.20 -24.20
C GLY A 448 30.83 -13.35 -22.95
N GLY A 449 30.01 -12.34 -22.65
CA GLY A 449 30.07 -11.50 -21.47
C GLY A 449 29.21 -12.05 -20.37
N TYR A 450 29.75 -12.14 -19.14
CA TYR A 450 29.04 -12.54 -17.93
C TYR A 450 28.03 -11.49 -17.41
N TYR A 451 27.84 -10.39 -18.13
CA TYR A 451 27.06 -9.23 -17.73
C TYR A 451 26.12 -8.79 -18.84
N CYS A 452 24.88 -8.51 -18.49
CA CYS A 452 23.89 -7.93 -19.39
C CYS A 452 23.97 -6.39 -19.33
N GLY A 453 24.11 -5.74 -20.50
CA GLY A 453 24.17 -4.28 -20.62
C GLY A 453 22.78 -3.65 -20.62
N PHE A 454 22.60 -2.59 -19.84
CA PHE A 454 21.38 -1.79 -19.81
C PHE A 454 21.71 -0.35 -20.19
N THR A 455 20.87 0.23 -21.05
CA THR A 455 20.98 1.61 -21.51
C THR A 455 20.10 2.56 -20.68
N GLY A 456 20.29 3.87 -20.86
CA GLY A 456 19.34 4.86 -20.27
C GLY A 456 17.94 4.73 -20.84
N ASP A 457 17.81 4.37 -22.12
CA ASP A 457 16.50 4.14 -22.76
C ASP A 457 15.77 2.95 -22.17
N ASP A 458 16.49 1.89 -21.79
CA ASP A 458 15.90 0.73 -21.11
C ASP A 458 15.32 1.16 -19.76
N LEU A 459 16.07 1.95 -18.98
CA LEU A 459 15.55 2.45 -17.69
C LEU A 459 14.29 3.31 -17.88
N ARG A 460 14.29 4.23 -18.86
CA ARG A 460 13.11 5.05 -19.19
C ARG A 460 11.92 4.18 -19.61
N SER A 461 12.16 3.14 -20.42
CA SER A 461 11.11 2.19 -20.83
C SER A 461 10.48 1.47 -19.67
N MET A 462 11.25 1.15 -18.63
CA MET A 462 10.81 0.56 -17.36
C MET A 462 10.13 1.58 -16.44
N GLY A 463 10.19 2.86 -16.78
CA GLY A 463 9.72 3.96 -15.97
C GLY A 463 10.61 4.26 -14.78
N LEU A 464 11.89 3.99 -14.87
CA LEU A 464 12.92 4.35 -13.91
C LEU A 464 13.62 5.63 -14.36
N ASP A 465 14.31 6.27 -13.43
CA ASP A 465 15.12 7.46 -13.69
C ASP A 465 16.54 7.03 -14.10
N GLU A 466 16.91 7.29 -15.35
CA GLU A 466 18.23 6.93 -15.87
C GLU A 466 19.40 7.63 -15.14
N TRP A 467 19.12 8.78 -14.52
CA TRP A 467 20.10 9.58 -13.79
C TRP A 467 20.14 9.28 -12.28
N SER A 468 19.16 8.51 -11.76
CA SER A 468 19.08 8.19 -10.34
C SER A 468 20.00 7.03 -9.96
N PRO A 469 20.95 7.24 -9.04
CA PRO A 469 21.73 6.16 -8.47
C PRO A 469 20.86 5.11 -7.77
N SER A 470 19.75 5.52 -7.14
CA SER A 470 18.83 4.63 -6.44
C SER A 470 18.11 3.72 -7.42
N ASP A 471 17.65 4.21 -8.57
CA ASP A 471 16.98 3.39 -9.58
C ASP A 471 17.94 2.41 -10.25
N ARG A 472 19.18 2.81 -10.52
CA ARG A 472 20.22 1.90 -11.01
C ARG A 472 20.54 0.80 -9.97
N HIS A 473 20.63 1.16 -8.70
CA HIS A 473 20.85 0.19 -7.62
C HIS A 473 19.67 -0.78 -7.50
N PHE A 474 18.45 -0.25 -7.51
CA PHE A 474 17.23 -1.06 -7.52
C PHE A 474 17.23 -2.05 -8.69
N LEU A 475 17.49 -1.60 -9.92
CA LEU A 475 17.47 -2.47 -11.09
C LEU A 475 18.53 -3.58 -11.00
N ARG A 476 19.75 -3.26 -10.52
CA ARG A 476 20.82 -4.24 -10.30
C ARG A 476 20.39 -5.33 -9.32
N ASP A 477 19.84 -4.93 -8.19
CA ASP A 477 19.38 -5.86 -7.15
C ASP A 477 18.17 -6.67 -7.61
N PHE A 478 17.24 -6.04 -8.33
CA PHE A 478 16.03 -6.69 -8.84
C PHE A 478 16.35 -7.76 -9.89
N VAL A 479 17.20 -7.44 -10.86
CA VAL A 479 17.61 -8.39 -11.89
C VAL A 479 18.41 -9.53 -11.29
N TRP A 480 19.31 -9.24 -10.35
CA TRP A 480 20.02 -10.30 -9.64
C TRP A 480 19.08 -11.22 -8.86
N LEU A 481 18.12 -10.65 -8.13
CA LEU A 481 17.20 -11.39 -7.27
C LEU A 481 16.23 -12.29 -8.06
N HIS A 482 15.72 -11.81 -9.20
CA HIS A 482 14.63 -12.46 -9.92
C HIS A 482 15.07 -13.19 -11.18
N PHE A 483 16.16 -12.76 -11.81
CA PHE A 483 16.70 -13.32 -13.06
C PHE A 483 18.07 -13.99 -12.89
N ALA A 484 18.69 -13.87 -11.70
CA ALA A 484 20.03 -14.39 -11.41
C ALA A 484 21.12 -13.89 -12.39
N THR A 485 20.90 -12.74 -13.01
CA THR A 485 21.78 -12.13 -14.01
C THR A 485 22.44 -10.90 -13.43
N ARG A 486 23.74 -10.72 -13.72
CA ARG A 486 24.47 -9.51 -13.36
C ARG A 486 24.34 -8.48 -14.47
N ILE A 487 24.14 -7.22 -14.11
CA ILE A 487 23.99 -6.14 -15.07
C ILE A 487 25.08 -5.08 -14.91
N VAL A 488 25.37 -4.41 -16.03
CA VAL A 488 26.19 -3.20 -16.12
C VAL A 488 25.40 -2.13 -16.87
N PHE A 489 25.64 -0.87 -16.54
CA PHE A 489 25.00 0.23 -17.26
C PHE A 489 25.99 0.81 -18.28
N GLU A 490 25.52 1.07 -19.48
CA GLU A 490 26.31 1.77 -20.49
C GLU A 490 26.73 3.14 -19.97
N GLY A 491 28.03 3.48 -20.08
CA GLY A 491 28.59 4.75 -19.60
C GLY A 491 29.12 4.72 -18.17
N GLU A 492 29.01 3.62 -17.41
CA GLU A 492 29.69 3.46 -16.11
C GLU A 492 31.21 3.24 -16.26
N GLU A 493 31.71 2.85 -17.45
CA GLU A 493 33.13 2.92 -17.77
C GLU A 493 33.50 4.38 -18.00
N GLY A 494 34.11 4.97 -16.97
CA GLY A 494 34.40 6.41 -16.89
C GLY A 494 34.89 7.03 -18.20
N TRP A 495 34.37 8.18 -18.54
CA TRP A 495 34.76 8.98 -19.69
C TRP A 495 36.23 9.35 -19.56
N GLU A 496 37.05 8.90 -20.49
CA GLU A 496 38.46 9.27 -20.58
C GLU A 496 38.54 10.56 -21.42
N ILE A 497 38.63 11.70 -20.74
CA ILE A 497 38.90 12.99 -21.42
C ILE A 497 40.39 13.25 -21.31
N CYS A 498 41.09 13.24 -22.44
CA CYS A 498 42.54 13.49 -22.52
C CYS A 498 43.40 12.57 -21.63
N GLY A 499 43.06 11.29 -21.52
CA GLY A 499 43.85 10.31 -20.75
C GLY A 499 43.62 10.36 -19.22
N VAL A 500 42.61 11.12 -18.77
CA VAL A 500 42.20 11.18 -17.36
C VAL A 500 40.78 10.58 -17.22
N LYS A 501 40.66 9.48 -16.44
CA LYS A 501 39.36 8.95 -16.09
C LYS A 501 38.64 9.96 -15.21
N VAL A 502 37.54 10.51 -15.72
CA VAL A 502 36.62 11.36 -14.94
C VAL A 502 35.53 10.44 -14.41
N CYS A 503 35.58 10.18 -13.11
CA CYS A 503 34.55 9.43 -12.38
C CYS A 503 33.38 10.32 -12.02
#